data_32850d0ff1b7fea97ab0855c8772f7b1
#
_entry.id   32850d0ff1b7fea97ab0855c8772f7b1
#
_cell.length_a   1.000
_cell.length_b   1.000
_cell.length_c   1.000
_cell.angle_alpha   90.00
_cell.angle_beta   90.00
_cell.angle_gamma   90.00
#
_symmetry.space_group_name_H-M   'P 1'
#
loop_
_entity.id
_entity.type
_entity.pdbx_description
1 polymer ?
#
loop_
_entity_poly.entity_id
_entity_poly.type
_entity_poly.pdbx_seq_one_letter_code
_entity_poly.pdbx_strand_id
1 'polypeptide(L)'
;MSAPTQTLEELAEYEYIVEKTLLSEDNGYEFFNAFARNKGFSLRKGKVTRAPNKDDISSRQYLCSKAGARQPKFLIMEDKKRRPWPVTRFECPFEVVIKHNPEMNVWYVYKYIDTHNHVMARSNEVGFLFSHRRISDRQKKRNLSIPDCWSKEISNYGCMI
;
A
#
# COMPACT_ATOMS: atom_id res chain seq x y z
N MET A 1 10.18 3.59 32.00
CA MET A 1 9.28 3.47 30.85
C MET A 1 9.00 1.97 30.68
N SER A 2 7.82 1.52 31.09
CA SER A 2 7.44 0.10 30.98
C SER A 2 7.27 -0.27 29.51
N ALA A 3 7.92 -1.35 29.07
CA ALA A 3 7.67 -1.92 27.75
C ALA A 3 6.18 -2.32 27.67
N PRO A 4 5.49 -2.09 26.54
CA PRO A 4 4.13 -2.56 26.37
C PRO A 4 4.13 -4.08 26.48
N THR A 5 3.37 -4.61 27.40
CA THR A 5 3.17 -6.05 27.60
C THR A 5 2.35 -6.55 26.41
N GLN A 6 2.99 -7.24 25.48
CA GLN A 6 2.29 -7.88 24.36
C GLN A 6 1.39 -8.98 24.91
N THR A 7 0.18 -9.05 24.38
CA THR A 7 -0.77 -10.11 24.75
C THR A 7 -0.37 -11.45 24.11
N LEU A 8 -0.79 -12.57 24.70
CA LEU A 8 -0.53 -13.89 24.11
C LEU A 8 -1.12 -14.03 22.70
N GLU A 9 -2.25 -13.38 22.44
CA GLU A 9 -2.90 -13.37 21.12
C GLU A 9 -2.06 -12.61 20.09
N GLU A 10 -1.46 -11.46 20.45
CA GLU A 10 -0.56 -10.71 19.57
C GLU A 10 0.72 -11.49 19.25
N LEU A 11 1.26 -12.24 20.21
CA LEU A 11 2.42 -13.09 19.99
C LEU A 11 2.10 -14.25 19.04
N ALA A 12 0.97 -14.93 19.24
CA ALA A 12 0.53 -16.03 18.37
C ALA A 12 0.25 -15.54 16.93
N GLU A 13 -0.35 -14.36 16.78
CA GLU A 13 -0.56 -13.73 15.47
C GLU A 13 0.77 -13.38 14.79
N TYR A 14 1.72 -12.84 15.54
CA TYR A 14 3.06 -12.53 15.05
C TYR A 14 3.79 -13.79 14.55
N GLU A 15 3.83 -14.85 15.36
CA GLU A 15 4.44 -16.12 14.99
C GLU A 15 3.79 -16.71 13.73
N TYR A 16 2.46 -16.75 13.67
CA TYR A 16 1.71 -17.21 12.49
C TYR A 16 2.09 -16.46 11.22
N ILE A 17 2.28 -15.15 11.31
CA ILE A 17 2.64 -14.32 10.14
C ILE A 17 4.08 -14.55 9.74
N VAL A 18 5.01 -14.63 10.69
CA VAL A 18 6.44 -14.77 10.40
C VAL A 18 6.78 -16.13 9.81
N GLU A 19 6.10 -17.19 10.27
CA GLU A 19 6.27 -18.56 9.76
C GLU A 19 5.54 -18.82 8.43
N LYS A 20 4.73 -17.86 7.97
CA LYS A 20 3.95 -18.03 6.75
C LYS A 20 4.81 -18.16 5.51
N THR A 21 4.68 -19.27 4.82
CA THR A 21 5.20 -19.48 3.47
C THR A 21 4.15 -19.08 2.43
N LEU A 22 4.58 -18.44 1.36
CA LEU A 22 3.75 -17.88 0.31
C LEU A 22 4.18 -18.46 -1.05
N LEU A 23 3.24 -18.70 -1.93
CA LEU A 23 3.51 -19.32 -3.24
C LEU A 23 4.04 -18.31 -4.27
N SER A 24 3.63 -17.05 -4.16
CA SER A 24 4.03 -15.99 -5.10
C SER A 24 4.02 -14.62 -4.43
N GLU A 25 4.58 -13.61 -5.10
CA GLU A 25 4.49 -12.20 -4.66
C GLU A 25 3.03 -11.73 -4.58
N ASP A 26 2.22 -12.10 -5.57
CA ASP A 26 0.80 -11.70 -5.61
C ASP A 26 0.00 -12.39 -4.49
N ASN A 27 0.25 -13.67 -4.23
CA ASN A 27 -0.33 -14.37 -3.08
C ASN A 27 0.07 -13.69 -1.76
N GLY A 28 1.33 -13.25 -1.65
CA GLY A 28 1.79 -12.44 -0.52
C GLY A 28 1.03 -11.12 -0.39
N TYR A 29 0.82 -10.41 -1.50
CA TYR A 29 0.04 -9.18 -1.48
C TYR A 29 -1.41 -9.41 -1.06
N GLU A 30 -2.06 -10.43 -1.59
CA GLU A 30 -3.45 -10.76 -1.24
C GLU A 30 -3.59 -11.11 0.25
N PHE A 31 -2.66 -11.93 0.77
CA PHE A 31 -2.64 -12.28 2.19
C PHE A 31 -2.50 -11.04 3.09
N PHE A 32 -1.49 -10.20 2.86
CA PHE A 32 -1.28 -9.01 3.67
C PHE A 32 -2.34 -7.93 3.44
N ASN A 33 -2.96 -7.87 2.26
CA ASN A 33 -4.07 -6.96 2.00
C ASN A 33 -5.35 -7.40 2.74
N ALA A 34 -5.61 -8.72 2.84
CA ALA A 34 -6.70 -9.26 3.66
C ALA A 34 -6.43 -8.99 5.16
N PHE A 35 -5.21 -9.20 5.62
CA PHE A 35 -4.77 -8.84 6.97
C PHE A 35 -5.01 -7.36 7.27
N ALA A 36 -4.53 -6.47 6.40
CA ALA A 36 -4.73 -5.02 6.53
C ALA A 36 -6.20 -4.62 6.56
N ARG A 37 -7.05 -5.32 5.78
CA ARG A 37 -8.50 -5.12 5.79
C ARG A 37 -9.11 -5.45 7.13
N ASN A 38 -8.72 -6.57 7.73
CA ASN A 38 -9.22 -7.00 9.05
C ASN A 38 -8.77 -6.04 10.17
N LYS A 39 -7.54 -5.55 10.10
CA LYS A 39 -6.99 -4.57 11.07
C LYS A 39 -7.46 -3.13 10.83
N GLY A 40 -8.06 -2.81 9.69
CA GLY A 40 -8.60 -1.48 9.39
C GLY A 40 -7.59 -0.48 8.82
N PHE A 41 -6.60 -0.91 8.07
CA PHE A 41 -5.67 -0.01 7.36
C PHE A 41 -5.54 -0.38 5.88
N SER A 42 -4.94 0.52 5.10
CA SER A 42 -4.71 0.31 3.67
C SER A 42 -3.25 -0.04 3.42
N LEU A 43 -3.02 -1.13 2.70
CA LEU A 43 -1.72 -1.59 2.29
C LEU A 43 -1.31 -0.98 0.94
N ARG A 44 -0.01 -0.74 0.74
CA ARG A 44 0.55 -0.37 -0.56
C ARG A 44 1.82 -1.16 -0.86
N LYS A 45 2.04 -1.47 -2.12
CA LYS A 45 3.29 -2.05 -2.61
C LYS A 45 4.39 -0.98 -2.51
N GLY A 46 5.48 -1.31 -1.83
CA GLY A 46 6.66 -0.46 -1.65
C GLY A 46 7.79 -0.84 -2.61
N LYS A 47 9.01 -0.87 -2.10
CA LYS A 47 10.23 -1.18 -2.86
C LYS A 47 10.21 -2.61 -3.40
N VAL A 48 10.72 -2.75 -4.62
CA VAL A 48 11.02 -4.04 -5.27
C VAL A 48 12.53 -4.19 -5.37
N THR A 49 13.03 -5.36 -5.03
CA THR A 49 14.40 -5.77 -5.37
C THR A 49 14.29 -6.91 -6.37
N ARG A 50 15.05 -6.81 -7.47
CA ARG A 50 15.12 -7.85 -8.49
C ARG A 50 16.40 -8.66 -8.35
N ALA A 51 16.34 -9.91 -8.81
CA ALA A 51 17.51 -10.76 -8.94
C ALA A 51 18.50 -10.17 -9.98
N PRO A 52 19.76 -10.61 -10.02
CA PRO A 52 20.75 -10.14 -10.99
C PRO A 52 20.29 -10.28 -12.45
N ASN A 53 19.48 -11.28 -12.75
CA ASN A 53 18.89 -11.56 -14.08
C ASN A 53 17.82 -10.53 -14.52
N LYS A 54 17.45 -9.57 -13.64
CA LYS A 54 16.48 -8.48 -13.84
C LYS A 54 15.01 -8.87 -14.02
N ASP A 55 14.68 -10.08 -14.36
CA ASP A 55 13.31 -10.49 -14.66
C ASP A 55 12.57 -10.96 -13.38
N ASP A 56 13.27 -11.64 -12.48
CA ASP A 56 12.67 -12.18 -11.25
C ASP A 56 12.73 -11.20 -10.09
N ILE A 57 11.63 -11.09 -9.38
CA ILE A 57 11.56 -10.32 -8.14
C ILE A 57 12.13 -11.18 -7.01
N SER A 58 13.22 -10.72 -6.37
CA SER A 58 13.82 -11.39 -5.22
C SER A 58 13.24 -10.95 -3.88
N SER A 59 12.70 -9.72 -3.82
CA SER A 59 12.12 -9.19 -2.59
C SER A 59 11.07 -8.13 -2.89
N ARG A 60 10.02 -8.11 -2.06
CA ARG A 60 8.95 -7.12 -2.11
C ARG A 60 8.66 -6.56 -0.72
N GLN A 61 8.54 -5.24 -0.65
CA GLN A 61 8.13 -4.52 0.54
C GLN A 61 6.65 -4.14 0.46
N TYR A 62 5.92 -4.33 1.56
CA TYR A 62 4.57 -3.83 1.76
C TYR A 62 4.56 -2.84 2.91
N LEU A 63 3.87 -1.74 2.74
CA LEU A 63 3.82 -0.63 3.69
C LEU A 63 2.38 -0.21 3.96
N CYS A 64 2.13 0.35 5.13
CA CYS A 64 0.89 1.09 5.35
C CYS A 64 0.80 2.27 4.37
N SER A 65 -0.40 2.59 3.90
CA SER A 65 -0.63 3.76 3.03
C SER A 65 -0.17 5.08 3.66
N LYS A 66 -0.16 5.15 4.99
CA LYS A 66 0.31 6.30 5.77
C LYS A 66 1.80 6.30 6.08
N ALA A 67 2.56 5.30 5.62
CA ALA A 67 4.01 5.23 5.77
C ALA A 67 4.73 6.30 4.95
N GLY A 68 5.87 6.78 5.46
CA GLY A 68 6.70 7.82 4.88
C GLY A 68 6.16 9.23 5.08
N ALA A 69 6.99 10.21 4.76
CA ALA A 69 6.69 11.64 4.86
C ALA A 69 6.54 12.29 3.49
N ARG A 70 5.89 13.44 3.47
CA ARG A 70 5.88 14.30 2.30
C ARG A 70 7.19 15.09 2.25
N GLN A 71 7.84 15.08 1.10
CA GLN A 71 9.11 15.84 0.96
C GLN A 71 8.88 17.34 1.19
N PRO A 72 9.77 18.04 1.94
CA PRO A 72 9.62 19.45 2.28
C PRO A 72 9.42 20.38 1.08
N LYS A 73 10.07 20.07 -0.05
CA LYS A 73 9.90 20.83 -1.31
C LYS A 73 8.45 20.90 -1.82
N PHE A 74 7.58 19.96 -1.42
CA PHE A 74 6.16 19.97 -1.78
C PHE A 74 5.27 20.63 -0.73
N LEU A 75 5.83 21.02 0.42
CA LEU A 75 5.13 21.75 1.48
C LEU A 75 5.29 23.26 1.29
N ILE A 76 6.46 23.71 0.82
CA ILE A 76 6.85 25.11 0.65
C ILE A 76 6.85 25.41 -0.85
N MET A 77 5.70 25.65 -1.42
CA MET A 77 5.59 26.12 -2.81
C MET A 77 4.71 27.37 -2.82
N GLU A 78 5.36 28.53 -2.79
CA GLU A 78 4.71 29.84 -2.72
C GLU A 78 3.90 30.16 -3.99
N ASP A 79 4.31 29.64 -5.16
CA ASP A 79 3.68 29.92 -6.45
C ASP A 79 2.50 29.00 -6.83
N LYS A 80 2.01 28.14 -5.91
CA LYS A 80 0.91 27.24 -6.23
C LYS A 80 -0.44 27.93 -6.21
N LYS A 81 -1.05 28.11 -7.39
CA LYS A 81 -2.45 28.55 -7.54
C LYS A 81 -3.49 27.58 -7.01
N ARG A 82 -3.14 26.31 -6.72
CA ARG A 82 -4.07 25.27 -6.26
C ARG A 82 -3.89 25.01 -4.77
N ARG A 83 -5.00 24.82 -4.07
CA ARG A 83 -5.01 24.37 -2.67
C ARG A 83 -4.15 23.11 -2.49
N PRO A 84 -3.22 23.06 -1.54
CA PRO A 84 -2.42 21.88 -1.28
C PRO A 84 -3.30 20.72 -0.85
N TRP A 85 -3.00 19.51 -1.35
CA TRP A 85 -3.66 18.29 -0.91
C TRP A 85 -3.37 18.03 0.56
N PRO A 86 -4.35 17.53 1.35
CA PRO A 86 -4.14 17.16 2.73
C PRO A 86 -2.93 16.22 2.90
N VAL A 87 -2.22 16.36 4.00
CA VAL A 87 -1.14 15.42 4.34
C VAL A 87 -1.79 14.10 4.76
N THR A 88 -1.48 13.04 4.04
CA THR A 88 -2.02 11.69 4.27
C THR A 88 -0.98 10.71 4.79
N ARG A 89 0.30 11.11 4.83
CA ARG A 89 1.43 10.30 5.28
C ARG A 89 1.93 10.83 6.61
N PHE A 90 2.07 9.94 7.58
CA PHE A 90 2.39 10.24 8.98
C PHE A 90 3.53 9.37 9.50
N GLU A 91 4.45 8.93 8.61
CA GLU A 91 5.60 8.11 8.97
C GLU A 91 5.22 6.83 9.72
N CYS A 92 4.10 6.21 9.34
CA CYS A 92 3.67 4.97 9.95
C CYS A 92 4.76 3.89 9.81
N PRO A 93 5.17 3.26 10.93
CA PRO A 93 6.28 2.30 10.93
C PRO A 93 5.91 0.92 10.38
N PHE A 94 4.63 0.61 10.16
CA PHE A 94 4.20 -0.69 9.66
C PHE A 94 4.92 -1.06 8.36
N GLU A 95 5.60 -2.19 8.38
CA GLU A 95 6.39 -2.70 7.27
C GLU A 95 6.39 -4.23 7.24
N VAL A 96 6.17 -4.78 6.07
CA VAL A 96 6.40 -6.21 5.77
C VAL A 96 7.34 -6.31 4.58
N VAL A 97 8.36 -7.14 4.69
CA VAL A 97 9.26 -7.49 3.59
C VAL A 97 9.21 -8.99 3.39
N ILE A 98 8.82 -9.40 2.19
CA ILE A 98 8.90 -10.80 1.78
C ILE A 98 10.09 -11.00 0.84
N LYS A 99 10.73 -12.16 0.93
CA LYS A 99 11.83 -12.57 0.06
C LYS A 99 11.54 -13.91 -0.58
N HIS A 100 12.02 -14.07 -1.80
CA HIS A 100 11.99 -15.33 -2.53
C HIS A 100 13.19 -16.19 -2.16
N ASN A 101 12.95 -17.45 -1.80
CA ASN A 101 13.98 -18.47 -1.66
C ASN A 101 14.04 -19.27 -2.97
N PRO A 102 15.10 -19.13 -3.79
CA PRO A 102 15.19 -19.82 -5.08
C PRO A 102 15.36 -21.33 -4.94
N GLU A 103 15.94 -21.82 -3.84
CA GLU A 103 16.17 -23.26 -3.64
C GLU A 103 14.87 -24.02 -3.41
N MET A 104 13.97 -23.44 -2.63
CA MET A 104 12.67 -24.06 -2.31
C MET A 104 11.52 -23.53 -3.19
N ASN A 105 11.79 -22.52 -4.01
CA ASN A 105 10.81 -21.80 -4.83
C ASN A 105 9.59 -21.29 -4.04
N VAL A 106 9.84 -20.77 -2.84
CA VAL A 106 8.81 -20.23 -1.95
C VAL A 106 9.17 -18.82 -1.51
N TRP A 107 8.16 -18.04 -1.17
CA TRP A 107 8.32 -16.75 -0.54
C TRP A 107 8.15 -16.88 0.97
N TYR A 108 8.95 -16.15 1.74
CA TYR A 108 8.89 -16.12 3.20
C TYR A 108 8.93 -14.68 3.71
N VAL A 109 8.43 -14.48 4.92
CA VAL A 109 8.46 -13.18 5.59
C VAL A 109 9.85 -12.97 6.17
N TYR A 110 10.57 -11.99 5.64
CA TYR A 110 11.91 -11.62 6.09
C TYR A 110 11.90 -10.58 7.21
N LYS A 111 10.95 -9.64 7.15
CA LYS A 111 10.79 -8.57 8.15
C LYS A 111 9.32 -8.30 8.35
N TYR A 112 8.89 -8.20 9.60
CA TYR A 112 7.53 -7.85 9.97
C TYR A 112 7.54 -6.86 11.13
N ILE A 113 6.91 -5.70 10.96
CA ILE A 113 6.71 -4.66 11.97
C ILE A 113 5.22 -4.34 11.99
N ASP A 114 4.53 -4.69 13.09
CA ASP A 114 3.09 -4.53 13.27
C ASP A 114 2.74 -3.31 14.14
N THR A 115 3.51 -2.26 14.06
CA THR A 115 3.21 -1.04 14.82
C THR A 115 2.63 0.03 13.92
N HIS A 116 1.61 0.73 14.42
CA HIS A 116 1.01 1.86 13.74
C HIS A 116 0.98 3.09 14.66
N ASN A 117 1.18 4.27 14.11
CA ASN A 117 1.13 5.55 14.82
C ASN A 117 -0.13 6.37 14.48
N HIS A 118 -1.16 5.71 13.99
CA HIS A 118 -2.42 6.33 13.60
C HIS A 118 -3.62 5.45 13.95
N VAL A 119 -4.79 6.05 14.02
CA VAL A 119 -6.05 5.34 14.27
C VAL A 119 -6.40 4.45 13.07
N MET A 120 -6.86 3.24 13.35
CA MET A 120 -7.39 2.31 12.37
C MET A 120 -8.80 2.71 11.94
N ALA A 121 -9.17 2.36 10.71
CA ALA A 121 -10.52 2.57 10.21
C ALA A 121 -11.51 1.60 10.88
N ARG A 122 -12.72 2.07 11.12
CA ARG A 122 -13.80 1.23 11.62
C ARG A 122 -14.27 0.24 10.55
N SER A 123 -14.90 -0.85 10.95
CA SER A 123 -15.33 -1.91 10.03
C SER A 123 -16.22 -1.41 8.88
N ASN A 124 -17.05 -0.41 9.12
CA ASN A 124 -17.89 0.23 8.09
C ASN A 124 -17.12 1.18 7.16
N GLU A 125 -15.92 1.60 7.53
CA GLU A 125 -15.08 2.54 6.76
C GLU A 125 -14.01 1.83 5.92
N VAL A 126 -13.65 0.59 6.29
CA VAL A 126 -12.57 -0.17 5.65
C VAL A 126 -12.76 -0.31 4.13
N GLY A 127 -14.00 -0.47 3.67
CA GLY A 127 -14.32 -0.57 2.24
C GLY A 127 -13.98 0.69 1.43
N PHE A 128 -13.82 1.83 2.07
CA PHE A 128 -13.44 3.11 1.42
C PHE A 128 -11.93 3.32 1.35
N LEU A 129 -11.15 2.50 2.05
CA LEU A 129 -9.69 2.57 2.01
C LEU A 129 -9.16 2.20 0.63
N PHE A 130 -8.05 2.82 0.23
CA PHE A 130 -7.54 2.75 -1.14
C PHE A 130 -7.31 1.31 -1.64
N SER A 131 -6.67 0.45 -0.84
CA SER A 131 -6.38 -0.93 -1.23
C SER A 131 -7.61 -1.86 -1.18
N HIS A 132 -8.71 -1.43 -0.56
CA HIS A 132 -9.92 -2.24 -0.35
C HIS A 132 -11.11 -1.80 -1.20
N ARG A 133 -10.97 -0.70 -1.94
CA ARG A 133 -12.01 -0.22 -2.86
C ARG A 133 -12.21 -1.24 -3.98
N ARG A 134 -13.45 -1.65 -4.16
CA ARG A 134 -13.85 -2.45 -5.31
C ARG A 134 -14.59 -1.56 -6.30
N ILE A 135 -14.06 -1.44 -7.51
CA ILE A 135 -14.78 -0.83 -8.62
C ILE A 135 -15.72 -1.89 -9.18
N SER A 136 -17.02 -1.64 -9.13
CA SER A 136 -18.01 -2.56 -9.70
C SER A 136 -17.85 -2.64 -11.23
N ASP A 137 -18.25 -3.76 -11.82
CA ASP A 137 -18.15 -3.94 -13.28
C ASP A 137 -19.01 -2.92 -14.05
N ARG A 138 -20.10 -2.46 -13.43
CA ARG A 138 -20.91 -1.35 -13.96
C ARG A 138 -20.15 -0.03 -14.00
N GLN A 139 -19.29 0.25 -13.01
CA GLN A 139 -18.42 1.43 -12.99
C GLN A 139 -17.28 1.32 -13.98
N LYS A 140 -16.69 0.11 -14.14
CA LYS A 140 -15.67 -0.16 -15.17
C LYS A 140 -16.23 0.08 -16.57
N LYS A 141 -17.44 -0.45 -16.87
CA LYS A 141 -18.09 -0.24 -18.16
C LYS A 141 -18.40 1.24 -18.45
N ARG A 142 -18.79 2.02 -17.46
CA ARG A 142 -18.98 3.47 -17.62
C ARG A 142 -17.69 4.21 -17.96
N ASN A 143 -16.58 3.85 -17.35
CA ASN A 143 -15.29 4.48 -17.64
C ASN A 143 -14.75 4.11 -19.04
N LEU A 144 -15.10 2.94 -19.57
CA LEU A 144 -14.76 2.52 -20.93
C LEU A 144 -15.66 3.16 -22.02
N SER A 145 -16.83 3.65 -21.63
CA SER A 145 -17.79 4.27 -22.56
C SER A 145 -17.73 5.81 -22.59
N ILE A 146 -16.72 6.43 -21.96
CA ILE A 146 -16.44 7.86 -22.16
C ILE A 146 -15.82 7.97 -23.55
N PRO A 147 -16.49 8.64 -24.53
CA PRO A 147 -15.94 8.81 -25.86
C PRO A 147 -14.63 9.60 -25.80
N ASP A 148 -13.66 9.28 -26.67
CA ASP A 148 -12.37 9.95 -26.81
C ASP A 148 -12.45 11.46 -27.12
N CYS A 149 -13.66 12.01 -27.30
CA CYS A 149 -13.87 13.43 -27.54
C CYS A 149 -13.45 14.32 -26.35
N TRP A 150 -13.52 13.80 -25.10
CA TRP A 150 -13.11 14.57 -23.92
C TRP A 150 -11.58 14.65 -23.72
N SER A 151 -10.81 13.73 -24.27
CA SER A 151 -9.35 13.79 -24.22
C SER A 151 -8.77 14.81 -25.22
N LYS A 152 -9.50 15.16 -26.28
CA LYS A 152 -9.07 16.11 -27.30
C LYS A 152 -9.38 17.58 -26.96
N GLU A 153 -10.43 17.84 -26.18
CA GLU A 153 -10.78 19.22 -25.80
C GLU A 153 -9.83 19.81 -24.75
N ILE A 154 -9.20 19.02 -23.90
CA ILE A 154 -8.23 19.53 -22.92
C ILE A 154 -6.90 19.95 -23.59
N SER A 155 -6.60 19.41 -24.77
CA SER A 155 -5.39 19.76 -25.54
C SER A 155 -5.52 21.08 -26.32
N ASN A 156 -6.74 21.55 -26.57
CA ASN A 156 -6.97 22.76 -27.40
C ASN A 156 -7.16 24.05 -26.60
N TYR A 157 -7.19 24.00 -25.26
CA TYR A 157 -7.20 25.22 -24.42
C TYR A 157 -5.82 25.75 -24.04
N GLY A 158 -4.79 25.30 -24.71
CA GLY A 158 -3.38 25.68 -24.47
C GLY A 158 -2.78 26.61 -25.55
N CYS A 159 -3.59 27.39 -26.29
CA CYS A 159 -3.03 28.42 -27.16
C CYS A 159 -4.07 29.50 -27.47
N MET A 160 -4.26 30.43 -26.55
CA MET A 160 -4.62 31.82 -26.88
C MET A 160 -4.39 32.70 -25.65
N ILE A 161 -3.47 33.64 -25.88
CA ILE A 161 -3.01 34.83 -25.14
C ILE A 161 -1.87 34.56 -24.20
#